data_4909a3b972b6c3071b33f457171f5266
#
_entry.id   4909a3b972b6c3071b33f457171f5266
#
_cell.length_a   1.000
_cell.length_b   1.000
_cell.length_c   1.000
_cell.angle_alpha   90.00
_cell.angle_beta   90.00
_cell.angle_gamma   90.00
#
_symmetry.space_group_name_H-M   'P 1'
#
loop_
_entity.id
_entity.type
_entity.pdbx_description
1 polymer ?
#
loop_
_entity_poly.entity_id
_entity_poly.type
_entity_poly.pdbx_seq_one_letter_code
_entity_poly.pdbx_strand_id
1 'polypeptide(L)'
;MRGLVLLVCGAQVLAQIGAYTWPALLPQFVDAWALSNREAGAITGAFYGAYVLAVPILVTLTDRFDPKKIYLAGVALTVVSHLGFAAFASGFWEAFSFRMLAGIGWAGTYMTGLKLLADRVDAQLMSRAVAGHAASIGISGALSFVFAASIATAWGWQGAFVAAGACAVLAWAIVAFGCPSRTAPTAARIGGAALFDFRPVLRNRSAMAYAVAYGVHTFEMSALRGWVVAFLAYVALSAGTSTAAWLAPATVATAMALLGTWASFSGNEWSIRWGRKRLIAVAMLGAGLLALAVGLLGPSSYAMATVLVLAWAVFIWLDSASLTAGAAGSADPARRGATLAVHSMLGYLGGFVGPFAVGWILDLAGGMSRLGWALAFGHIALVIAAGFWVHRRLGPEALAGDRA
;
A
#
# COMPACT_ATOMS: atom_id res chain seq x y z
N MET A 1 7.80 27.20 -9.25
CA MET A 1 7.92 26.04 -8.37
C MET A 1 6.61 25.38 -7.97
N ARG A 2 5.51 26.10 -7.61
CA ARG A 2 4.18 25.48 -7.36
C ARG A 2 3.71 24.62 -8.55
N GLY A 3 3.91 25.08 -9.80
CA GLY A 3 3.58 24.31 -11.00
C GLY A 3 4.32 22.99 -11.12
N LEU A 4 5.58 22.90 -10.67
CA LEU A 4 6.34 21.65 -10.66
C LEU A 4 5.76 20.64 -9.65
N VAL A 5 5.35 21.09 -8.46
CA VAL A 5 4.69 20.22 -7.47
C VAL A 5 3.41 19.64 -8.04
N LEU A 6 2.55 20.47 -8.64
CA LEU A 6 1.30 20.02 -9.26
C LEU A 6 1.56 19.04 -10.41
N LEU A 7 2.57 19.32 -11.24
CA LEU A 7 2.96 18.47 -12.36
C LEU A 7 3.40 17.07 -11.85
N VAL A 8 4.31 17.00 -10.88
CA VAL A 8 4.82 15.72 -10.36
C VAL A 8 3.72 14.97 -9.60
N CYS A 9 2.90 15.65 -8.79
CA CYS A 9 1.78 15.02 -8.10
C CYS A 9 0.71 14.51 -9.08
N GLY A 10 0.38 15.26 -10.13
CA GLY A 10 -0.53 14.82 -11.19
C GLY A 10 0.01 13.60 -11.97
N ALA A 11 1.29 13.66 -12.34
CA ALA A 11 1.96 12.52 -12.97
C ALA A 11 1.96 11.27 -12.05
N GLN A 12 2.13 11.47 -10.74
CA GLN A 12 2.09 10.39 -9.75
C GLN A 12 0.69 9.74 -9.69
N VAL A 13 -0.39 10.54 -9.72
CA VAL A 13 -1.76 10.00 -9.79
C VAL A 13 -1.94 9.15 -11.05
N LEU A 14 -1.53 9.67 -12.20
CA LEU A 14 -1.66 8.95 -13.47
C LEU A 14 -0.81 7.68 -13.52
N ALA A 15 0.43 7.74 -13.02
CA ALA A 15 1.32 6.58 -13.00
C ALA A 15 0.79 5.43 -12.13
N GLN A 16 0.00 5.74 -11.10
CA GLN A 16 -0.44 4.76 -10.11
C GLN A 16 -1.94 4.46 -10.13
N ILE A 17 -2.70 5.06 -11.03
CA ILE A 17 -4.14 4.81 -11.15
C ILE A 17 -4.48 3.35 -11.44
N GLY A 18 -3.54 2.58 -12.01
CA GLY A 18 -3.68 1.15 -12.27
C GLY A 18 -3.23 0.22 -11.14
N ALA A 19 -2.73 0.74 -10.02
CA ALA A 19 -2.08 -0.07 -8.98
C ALA A 19 -2.98 -1.19 -8.41
N TYR A 20 -4.26 -0.93 -8.25
CA TYR A 20 -5.26 -1.86 -7.71
C TYR A 20 -6.23 -2.41 -8.77
N THR A 21 -5.87 -2.36 -10.08
CA THR A 21 -6.66 -2.98 -11.14
C THR A 21 -6.83 -4.49 -10.91
N TRP A 22 -5.76 -5.18 -10.52
CA TRP A 22 -5.82 -6.61 -10.17
C TRP A 22 -6.83 -6.91 -9.06
N PRO A 23 -6.73 -6.36 -7.82
CA PRO A 23 -7.68 -6.68 -6.77
C PRO A 23 -9.09 -6.14 -7.04
N ALA A 24 -9.24 -5.08 -7.85
CA ALA A 24 -10.55 -4.57 -8.26
C ALA A 24 -11.31 -5.56 -9.16
N LEU A 25 -10.60 -6.37 -9.92
CA LEU A 25 -11.15 -7.35 -10.87
C LEU A 25 -10.88 -8.80 -10.45
N LEU A 26 -10.41 -9.02 -9.22
CA LEU A 26 -9.98 -10.32 -8.71
C LEU A 26 -10.99 -11.46 -8.93
N PRO A 27 -12.31 -11.29 -8.66
CA PRO A 27 -13.28 -12.36 -8.90
C PRO A 27 -13.28 -12.84 -10.35
N GLN A 28 -13.18 -11.93 -11.32
CA GLN A 28 -13.17 -12.27 -12.74
C GLN A 28 -11.96 -13.14 -13.12
N PHE A 29 -10.79 -12.87 -12.54
CA PHE A 29 -9.57 -13.62 -12.82
C PHE A 29 -9.57 -15.00 -12.16
N VAL A 30 -10.07 -15.08 -10.92
CA VAL A 30 -10.21 -16.36 -10.22
C VAL A 30 -11.09 -17.31 -11.04
N ASP A 31 -12.22 -16.84 -11.54
CA ASP A 31 -13.14 -17.63 -12.35
C ASP A 31 -12.56 -17.94 -13.76
N ALA A 32 -12.04 -16.91 -14.46
CA ALA A 32 -11.59 -17.06 -15.84
C ALA A 32 -10.35 -17.94 -15.98
N TRP A 33 -9.45 -17.92 -15.01
CA TRP A 33 -8.19 -18.66 -15.04
C TRP A 33 -8.14 -19.84 -14.08
N ALA A 34 -9.27 -20.17 -13.45
CA ALA A 34 -9.41 -21.24 -12.45
C ALA A 34 -8.32 -21.19 -11.37
N LEU A 35 -7.99 -19.98 -10.89
CA LEU A 35 -6.96 -19.79 -9.90
C LEU A 35 -7.42 -20.26 -8.52
N SER A 36 -6.54 -20.93 -7.79
CA SER A 36 -6.71 -21.12 -6.36
C SER A 36 -6.66 -19.75 -5.63
N ASN A 37 -7.28 -19.67 -4.46
CA ASN A 37 -7.21 -18.44 -3.66
C ASN A 37 -5.77 -18.11 -3.26
N ARG A 38 -4.94 -19.14 -2.99
CA ARG A 38 -3.51 -18.97 -2.70
C ARG A 38 -2.77 -18.33 -3.87
N GLU A 39 -3.02 -18.75 -5.10
CA GLU A 39 -2.42 -18.14 -6.29
C GLU A 39 -2.87 -16.69 -6.47
N ALA A 40 -4.16 -16.41 -6.31
CA ALA A 40 -4.71 -15.07 -6.36
C ALA A 40 -4.09 -14.13 -5.30
N GLY A 41 -3.91 -14.64 -4.07
CA GLY A 41 -3.21 -13.95 -3.00
C GLY A 41 -1.73 -13.73 -3.29
N ALA A 42 -1.05 -14.73 -3.89
CA ALA A 42 0.36 -14.62 -4.28
C ALA A 42 0.57 -13.54 -5.37
N ILE A 43 -0.29 -13.50 -6.39
CA ILE A 43 -0.26 -12.45 -7.43
C ILE A 43 -0.47 -11.07 -6.81
N THR A 44 -1.39 -10.95 -5.85
CA THR A 44 -1.63 -9.70 -5.12
C THR A 44 -0.40 -9.29 -4.30
N GLY A 45 0.20 -10.23 -3.59
CA GLY A 45 1.40 -10.02 -2.78
C GLY A 45 2.64 -9.71 -3.62
N ALA A 46 2.78 -10.29 -4.81
CA ALA A 46 3.94 -10.14 -5.70
C ALA A 46 4.32 -8.66 -5.93
N PHE A 47 3.32 -7.79 -6.03
CA PHE A 47 3.50 -6.34 -6.14
C PHE A 47 4.30 -5.77 -4.96
N TYR A 48 3.95 -6.12 -3.74
CA TYR A 48 4.61 -5.64 -2.52
C TYR A 48 5.97 -6.32 -2.32
N GLY A 49 6.08 -7.62 -2.62
CA GLY A 49 7.33 -8.36 -2.54
C GLY A 49 8.40 -7.79 -3.47
N ALA A 50 8.04 -7.51 -4.72
CA ALA A 50 8.96 -6.89 -5.68
C ALA A 50 9.37 -5.47 -5.26
N TYR A 51 8.47 -4.70 -4.65
CA TYR A 51 8.78 -3.40 -4.08
C TYR A 51 9.87 -3.49 -2.99
N VAL A 52 9.76 -4.44 -2.05
CA VAL A 52 10.76 -4.65 -0.97
C VAL A 52 12.16 -4.84 -1.54
N LEU A 53 12.28 -5.61 -2.61
CA LEU A 53 13.56 -5.91 -3.25
C LEU A 53 14.10 -4.71 -4.05
N ALA A 54 13.22 -3.94 -4.68
CA ALA A 54 13.59 -2.86 -5.58
C ALA A 54 13.92 -1.54 -4.87
N VAL A 55 13.22 -1.20 -3.78
CA VAL A 55 13.36 0.10 -3.08
C VAL A 55 14.78 0.39 -2.63
N PRO A 56 15.52 -0.52 -1.95
CA PRO A 56 16.89 -0.22 -1.52
C PRO A 56 17.82 0.13 -2.70
N ILE A 57 17.62 -0.54 -3.83
CA ILE A 57 18.41 -0.33 -5.03
C ILE A 57 18.04 1.00 -5.69
N LEU A 58 16.77 1.20 -6.01
CA LEU A 58 16.31 2.35 -6.79
C LEU A 58 16.46 3.67 -6.02
N VAL A 59 16.23 3.68 -4.71
CA VAL A 59 16.44 4.87 -3.88
C VAL A 59 17.92 5.21 -3.78
N THR A 60 18.79 4.23 -3.57
CA THR A 60 20.26 4.47 -3.54
C THR A 60 20.79 4.97 -4.88
N LEU A 61 20.21 4.53 -6.01
CA LEU A 61 20.57 5.04 -7.34
C LEU A 61 20.29 6.54 -7.49
N THR A 62 19.32 7.09 -6.77
CA THR A 62 19.04 8.55 -6.80
C THR A 62 20.16 9.42 -6.20
N ASP A 63 21.10 8.83 -5.47
CA ASP A 63 22.27 9.53 -4.96
C ASP A 63 23.39 9.66 -6.02
N ARG A 64 23.32 8.82 -7.08
CA ARG A 64 24.30 8.79 -8.18
C ARG A 64 23.75 9.34 -9.50
N PHE A 65 22.45 9.21 -9.71
CA PHE A 65 21.75 9.61 -10.92
C PHE A 65 20.67 10.63 -10.61
N ASP A 66 20.31 11.46 -11.58
CA ASP A 66 19.14 12.35 -11.44
C ASP A 66 17.89 11.54 -11.09
N PRO A 67 17.22 11.82 -9.96
CA PRO A 67 15.97 11.15 -9.59
C PRO A 67 14.92 11.12 -10.70
N LYS A 68 14.93 12.11 -11.62
CA LYS A 68 14.08 12.12 -12.81
C LYS A 68 14.30 10.87 -13.67
N LYS A 69 15.54 10.44 -13.89
CA LYS A 69 15.84 9.26 -14.72
C LYS A 69 15.30 7.98 -14.07
N ILE A 70 15.46 7.85 -12.75
CA ILE A 70 14.95 6.69 -12.01
C ILE A 70 13.43 6.68 -12.00
N TYR A 71 12.79 7.85 -11.80
CA TYR A 71 11.35 8.00 -11.88
C TYR A 71 10.81 7.58 -13.27
N LEU A 72 11.39 8.09 -14.35
CA LEU A 72 11.00 7.73 -15.72
C LEU A 72 11.18 6.23 -16.01
N ALA A 73 12.24 5.61 -15.53
CA ALA A 73 12.44 4.16 -15.63
C ALA A 73 11.36 3.40 -14.85
N GLY A 74 11.00 3.85 -13.63
CA GLY A 74 9.92 3.27 -12.85
C GLY A 74 8.57 3.36 -13.55
N VAL A 75 8.24 4.52 -14.11
CA VAL A 75 6.99 4.69 -14.90
C VAL A 75 7.01 3.82 -16.15
N ALA A 76 8.15 3.71 -16.85
CA ALA A 76 8.27 2.83 -18.03
C ALA A 76 8.02 1.36 -17.66
N LEU A 77 8.54 0.89 -16.52
CA LEU A 77 8.24 -0.45 -16.01
C LEU A 77 6.74 -0.62 -15.68
N THR A 78 6.08 0.42 -15.16
CA THR A 78 4.64 0.42 -14.92
C THR A 78 3.86 0.32 -16.25
N VAL A 79 4.28 1.05 -17.30
CA VAL A 79 3.69 0.94 -18.65
C VAL A 79 3.83 -0.49 -19.17
N VAL A 80 5.04 -1.05 -19.14
CA VAL A 80 5.29 -2.43 -19.61
C VAL A 80 4.49 -3.43 -18.81
N SER A 81 4.37 -3.24 -17.49
CA SER A 81 3.55 -4.10 -16.65
C SER A 81 2.09 -4.10 -17.07
N HIS A 82 1.48 -2.93 -17.22
CA HIS A 82 0.05 -2.85 -17.53
C HIS A 82 -0.26 -3.28 -18.97
N LEU A 83 0.49 -2.80 -19.96
CA LEU A 83 0.26 -3.18 -21.36
C LEU A 83 0.62 -4.65 -21.60
N GLY A 84 1.70 -5.14 -20.99
CA GLY A 84 2.09 -6.54 -21.04
C GLY A 84 1.06 -7.45 -20.38
N PHE A 85 0.50 -7.04 -19.24
CA PHE A 85 -0.59 -7.78 -18.59
C PHE A 85 -1.81 -7.88 -19.51
N ALA A 86 -2.22 -6.76 -20.13
CA ALA A 86 -3.36 -6.74 -21.05
C ALA A 86 -3.16 -7.63 -22.28
N ALA A 87 -1.93 -7.71 -22.79
CA ALA A 87 -1.62 -8.42 -24.03
C ALA A 87 -1.30 -9.91 -23.84
N PHE A 88 -0.70 -10.28 -22.71
CA PHE A 88 -0.08 -11.60 -22.56
C PHE A 88 -0.55 -12.38 -21.33
N ALA A 89 -1.24 -11.74 -20.34
CA ALA A 89 -1.66 -12.48 -19.16
C ALA A 89 -2.78 -13.46 -19.48
N SER A 90 -2.56 -14.74 -19.19
CA SER A 90 -3.49 -15.84 -19.43
C SER A 90 -3.61 -16.80 -18.24
N GLY A 91 -2.84 -16.55 -17.17
CA GLY A 91 -2.83 -17.39 -15.98
C GLY A 91 -1.91 -16.86 -14.89
N PHE A 92 -1.56 -17.75 -13.95
CA PHE A 92 -0.81 -17.41 -12.74
C PHE A 92 0.54 -16.76 -13.04
N TRP A 93 1.38 -17.38 -13.88
CA TRP A 93 2.79 -16.96 -14.03
C TRP A 93 2.96 -15.62 -14.71
N GLU A 94 2.16 -15.36 -15.74
CA GLU A 94 2.17 -14.09 -16.45
C GLU A 94 1.65 -12.98 -15.52
N ALA A 95 0.51 -13.21 -14.85
CA ALA A 95 -0.05 -12.26 -13.91
C ALA A 95 0.91 -11.96 -12.76
N PHE A 96 1.53 -12.98 -12.16
CA PHE A 96 2.52 -12.85 -11.11
C PHE A 96 3.72 -12.00 -11.57
N SER A 97 4.27 -12.30 -12.75
CA SER A 97 5.43 -11.61 -13.32
C SER A 97 5.14 -10.14 -13.62
N PHE A 98 3.99 -9.84 -14.25
CA PHE A 98 3.61 -8.44 -14.50
C PHE A 98 3.28 -7.69 -13.21
N ARG A 99 2.71 -8.34 -12.19
CA ARG A 99 2.50 -7.73 -10.88
C ARG A 99 3.81 -7.42 -10.15
N MET A 100 4.82 -8.29 -10.26
CA MET A 100 6.17 -7.99 -9.77
C MET A 100 6.74 -6.76 -10.49
N LEU A 101 6.61 -6.68 -11.81
CA LEU A 101 7.09 -5.56 -12.60
C LEU A 101 6.41 -4.24 -12.20
N ALA A 102 5.08 -4.28 -11.93
CA ALA A 102 4.35 -3.14 -11.39
C ALA A 102 4.90 -2.70 -10.02
N GLY A 103 5.24 -3.64 -9.14
CA GLY A 103 5.85 -3.37 -7.83
C GLY A 103 7.21 -2.69 -7.94
N ILE A 104 8.07 -3.13 -8.88
CA ILE A 104 9.35 -2.47 -9.18
C ILE A 104 9.09 -1.05 -9.73
N GLY A 105 8.13 -0.89 -10.64
CA GLY A 105 7.71 0.40 -11.16
C GLY A 105 7.25 1.36 -10.04
N TRP A 106 6.45 0.86 -9.10
CA TRP A 106 6.03 1.62 -7.92
C TRP A 106 7.22 2.06 -7.07
N ALA A 107 8.19 1.18 -6.81
CA ALA A 107 9.42 1.51 -6.09
C ALA A 107 10.21 2.65 -6.78
N GLY A 108 10.20 2.64 -8.12
CA GLY A 108 10.83 3.67 -8.95
C GLY A 108 10.08 5.00 -9.00
N THR A 109 8.84 5.08 -8.52
CA THR A 109 8.03 6.31 -8.59
C THR A 109 7.71 6.92 -7.23
N TYR A 110 7.52 6.13 -6.19
CA TYR A 110 7.08 6.63 -4.89
C TYR A 110 8.17 7.45 -4.19
N MET A 111 9.23 6.80 -3.70
CA MET A 111 10.29 7.48 -2.95
C MET A 111 11.16 8.35 -3.87
N THR A 112 11.36 7.93 -5.09
CA THR A 112 12.12 8.70 -6.09
C THR A 112 11.37 9.96 -6.54
N GLY A 113 10.05 9.92 -6.62
CA GLY A 113 9.20 11.10 -6.88
C GLY A 113 9.28 12.12 -5.75
N LEU A 114 9.28 11.66 -4.50
CA LEU A 114 9.49 12.53 -3.36
C LEU A 114 10.89 13.19 -3.40
N LYS A 115 11.95 12.41 -3.69
CA LYS A 115 13.30 12.94 -3.85
C LYS A 115 13.41 13.89 -5.04
N LEU A 116 12.76 13.59 -6.15
CA LEU A 116 12.70 14.46 -7.33
C LEU A 116 12.14 15.84 -6.95
N LEU A 117 11.09 15.90 -6.14
CA LEU A 117 10.53 17.14 -5.62
C LEU A 117 11.50 17.78 -4.62
N ALA A 118 12.03 17.03 -3.67
CA ALA A 118 12.93 17.54 -2.64
C ALA A 118 14.17 18.22 -3.22
N ASP A 119 14.71 17.69 -4.31
CA ASP A 119 15.88 18.25 -4.97
C ASP A 119 15.60 19.51 -5.81
N ARG A 120 14.33 19.89 -6.05
CA ARG A 120 13.91 20.95 -6.97
C ARG A 120 13.00 22.01 -6.36
N VAL A 121 12.55 21.81 -5.15
CA VAL A 121 11.60 22.68 -4.46
C VAL A 121 12.30 23.41 -3.31
N ASP A 122 12.00 24.69 -3.13
CA ASP A 122 12.53 25.48 -2.01
C ASP A 122 12.06 24.95 -0.65
N ALA A 123 12.87 25.19 0.37
CA ALA A 123 12.56 24.79 1.76
C ALA A 123 11.17 25.24 2.23
N GLN A 124 10.71 26.44 1.79
CA GLN A 124 9.39 26.97 2.15
C GLN A 124 8.22 26.18 1.54
N LEU A 125 8.42 25.52 0.40
CA LEU A 125 7.41 24.70 -0.27
C LEU A 125 7.55 23.21 0.03
N MET A 126 8.65 22.79 0.67
CA MET A 126 8.97 21.37 0.90
C MET A 126 7.86 20.63 1.62
N SER A 127 7.36 21.16 2.73
CA SER A 127 6.27 20.52 3.50
C SER A 127 5.02 20.30 2.66
N ARG A 128 4.65 21.29 1.83
CA ARG A 128 3.49 21.19 0.91
C ARG A 128 3.74 20.19 -0.22
N ALA A 129 4.97 20.10 -0.73
CA ALA A 129 5.34 19.15 -1.77
C ALA A 129 5.28 17.71 -1.23
N VAL A 130 5.79 17.45 -0.03
CA VAL A 130 5.70 16.15 0.66
C VAL A 130 4.24 15.76 0.90
N ALA A 131 3.44 16.67 1.45
CA ALA A 131 2.02 16.43 1.72
C ALA A 131 1.23 16.17 0.42
N GLY A 132 1.47 16.97 -0.62
CA GLY A 132 0.83 16.79 -1.94
C GLY A 132 1.22 15.46 -2.59
N HIS A 133 2.48 15.07 -2.49
CA HIS A 133 2.94 13.78 -3.03
C HIS A 133 2.31 12.59 -2.27
N ALA A 134 2.26 12.64 -0.96
CA ALA A 134 1.58 11.62 -0.15
C ALA A 134 0.08 11.54 -0.47
N ALA A 135 -0.59 12.71 -0.61
CA ALA A 135 -1.99 12.78 -1.00
C ALA A 135 -2.24 12.19 -2.40
N SER A 136 -1.35 12.45 -3.37
CA SER A 136 -1.49 11.91 -4.73
C SER A 136 -1.49 10.39 -4.75
N ILE A 137 -0.70 9.75 -3.89
CA ILE A 137 -0.66 8.29 -3.76
C ILE A 137 -1.94 7.74 -3.11
N GLY A 138 -2.43 8.38 -2.06
CA GLY A 138 -3.69 8.01 -1.41
C GLY A 138 -4.87 8.09 -2.37
N ILE A 139 -4.95 9.19 -3.12
CA ILE A 139 -6.02 9.45 -4.10
C ILE A 139 -5.94 8.45 -5.26
N SER A 140 -4.77 8.25 -5.87
CA SER A 140 -4.62 7.31 -6.99
C SER A 140 -4.96 5.88 -6.57
N GLY A 141 -4.49 5.45 -5.38
CA GLY A 141 -4.79 4.14 -4.85
C GLY A 141 -6.29 3.93 -4.59
N ALA A 142 -6.98 4.95 -4.08
CA ALA A 142 -8.42 4.88 -3.86
C ALA A 142 -9.19 4.83 -5.19
N LEU A 143 -8.92 5.75 -6.10
CA LEU A 143 -9.60 5.84 -7.40
C LEU A 143 -9.31 4.64 -8.30
N SER A 144 -8.20 3.94 -8.09
CA SER A 144 -7.81 2.75 -8.88
C SER A 144 -8.90 1.67 -8.93
N PHE A 145 -9.65 1.46 -7.84
CA PHE A 145 -10.71 0.46 -7.80
C PHE A 145 -11.88 0.80 -8.72
N VAL A 146 -12.46 2.01 -8.56
CA VAL A 146 -13.60 2.42 -9.40
C VAL A 146 -13.16 2.66 -10.85
N PHE A 147 -11.95 3.17 -11.08
CA PHE A 147 -11.37 3.33 -12.42
C PHE A 147 -11.32 2.00 -13.15
N ALA A 148 -10.71 0.98 -12.54
CA ALA A 148 -10.58 -0.35 -13.15
C ALA A 148 -11.94 -1.00 -13.41
N ALA A 149 -12.85 -0.98 -12.42
CA ALA A 149 -14.17 -1.59 -12.56
C ALA A 149 -15.02 -0.91 -13.62
N SER A 150 -15.03 0.44 -13.67
CA SER A 150 -15.80 1.19 -14.66
C SER A 150 -15.33 0.93 -16.09
N ILE A 151 -14.00 0.88 -16.31
CA ILE A 151 -13.45 0.61 -17.64
C ILE A 151 -13.67 -0.85 -18.02
N ALA A 152 -13.50 -1.79 -17.08
CA ALA A 152 -13.72 -3.21 -17.33
C ALA A 152 -15.18 -3.52 -17.70
N THR A 153 -16.15 -2.76 -17.19
CA THR A 153 -17.56 -2.90 -17.58
C THR A 153 -17.80 -2.56 -19.05
N ALA A 154 -17.07 -1.56 -19.60
CA ALA A 154 -17.23 -1.11 -20.97
C ALA A 154 -16.34 -1.87 -21.97
N TRP A 155 -15.09 -2.19 -21.59
CA TRP A 155 -14.06 -2.69 -22.51
C TRP A 155 -13.35 -3.96 -21.99
N GLY A 156 -13.92 -4.66 -21.02
CA GLY A 156 -13.32 -5.84 -20.43
C GLY A 156 -12.10 -5.53 -19.55
N TRP A 157 -11.57 -6.55 -18.92
CA TRP A 157 -10.41 -6.42 -18.03
C TRP A 157 -9.15 -5.96 -18.79
N GLN A 158 -8.97 -6.39 -20.05
CA GLN A 158 -7.86 -5.93 -20.91
C GLN A 158 -7.92 -4.41 -21.09
N GLY A 159 -9.11 -3.88 -21.36
CA GLY A 159 -9.34 -2.43 -21.49
C GLY A 159 -8.94 -1.66 -20.23
N ALA A 160 -9.22 -2.19 -19.05
CA ALA A 160 -8.81 -1.57 -17.78
C ALA A 160 -7.29 -1.48 -17.64
N PHE A 161 -6.55 -2.53 -18.00
CA PHE A 161 -5.09 -2.52 -17.99
C PHE A 161 -4.50 -1.63 -19.08
N VAL A 162 -5.07 -1.63 -20.29
CA VAL A 162 -4.66 -0.72 -21.37
C VAL A 162 -4.84 0.74 -20.97
N ALA A 163 -5.98 1.09 -20.39
CA ALA A 163 -6.23 2.45 -19.92
C ALA A 163 -5.25 2.87 -18.80
N ALA A 164 -4.96 1.96 -17.87
CA ALA A 164 -3.95 2.21 -16.84
C ALA A 164 -2.55 2.41 -17.43
N GLY A 165 -2.18 1.60 -18.43
CA GLY A 165 -0.95 1.76 -19.19
C GLY A 165 -0.88 3.10 -19.94
N ALA A 166 -1.97 3.52 -20.58
CA ALA A 166 -2.07 4.82 -21.26
C ALA A 166 -1.91 6.00 -20.27
N CYS A 167 -2.53 5.93 -19.09
CA CYS A 167 -2.30 6.91 -18.03
C CYS A 167 -0.82 6.96 -17.59
N ALA A 168 -0.16 5.80 -17.48
CA ALA A 168 1.25 5.74 -17.15
C ALA A 168 2.14 6.33 -18.28
N VAL A 169 1.81 6.10 -19.57
CA VAL A 169 2.49 6.77 -20.70
C VAL A 169 2.35 8.29 -20.60
N LEU A 170 1.16 8.78 -20.30
CA LEU A 170 0.92 10.21 -20.11
C LEU A 170 1.74 10.75 -18.93
N ALA A 171 1.79 10.03 -17.82
CA ALA A 171 2.62 10.40 -16.67
C ALA A 171 4.10 10.48 -17.04
N TRP A 172 4.58 9.52 -17.82
CA TRP A 172 5.95 9.51 -18.33
C TRP A 172 6.23 10.75 -19.18
N ALA A 173 5.36 11.07 -20.13
CA ALA A 173 5.49 12.23 -21.00
C ALA A 173 5.48 13.54 -20.20
N ILE A 174 4.55 13.69 -19.25
CA ILE A 174 4.45 14.87 -18.36
C ILE A 174 5.79 15.11 -17.64
N VAL A 175 6.39 14.06 -17.04
CA VAL A 175 7.65 14.22 -16.31
C VAL A 175 8.85 14.34 -17.26
N ALA A 176 8.86 13.63 -18.37
CA ALA A 176 9.95 13.69 -19.35
C ALA A 176 10.13 15.10 -19.91
N PHE A 177 9.03 15.75 -20.28
CA PHE A 177 9.04 17.06 -20.94
C PHE A 177 8.81 18.24 -19.97
N GLY A 178 8.03 18.02 -18.90
CA GLY A 178 7.66 19.12 -17.98
C GLY A 178 8.59 19.27 -16.77
N CYS A 179 9.37 18.23 -16.40
CA CYS A 179 10.28 18.32 -15.28
C CYS A 179 11.72 18.62 -15.76
N PRO A 180 12.40 19.65 -15.27
CA PRO A 180 13.78 19.93 -15.65
C PRO A 180 14.73 18.83 -15.18
N SER A 181 15.70 18.48 -16.03
CA SER A 181 16.80 17.59 -15.63
C SER A 181 17.77 18.31 -14.71
N ARG A 182 18.40 17.59 -13.82
CA ARG A 182 19.42 18.13 -12.91
C ARG A 182 20.66 17.24 -12.94
N THR A 183 21.84 17.86 -12.85
CA THR A 183 23.07 17.12 -12.65
C THR A 183 23.00 16.46 -11.28
N ALA A 184 23.32 15.17 -11.21
CA ALA A 184 23.37 14.47 -9.94
C ALA A 184 24.38 15.17 -8.99
N PRO A 185 24.06 15.28 -7.69
CA PRO A 185 25.03 15.78 -6.73
C PRO A 185 26.29 14.89 -6.79
N THR A 186 27.46 15.50 -6.66
CA THR A 186 28.70 14.73 -6.47
C THR A 186 28.54 13.97 -5.16
N ALA A 187 28.32 12.66 -5.23
CA ALA A 187 28.06 11.83 -4.07
C ALA A 187 29.21 11.95 -3.09
N ALA A 188 28.95 12.47 -1.90
CA ALA A 188 29.83 12.27 -0.77
C ALA A 188 29.99 10.74 -0.60
N ARG A 189 31.21 10.22 -0.71
CA ARG A 189 31.50 8.78 -0.56
C ARG A 189 31.18 8.36 0.88
N ILE A 190 29.94 8.00 1.15
CA ILE A 190 29.61 7.24 2.34
C ILE A 190 30.10 5.82 2.06
N GLY A 191 31.04 5.33 2.84
CA GLY A 191 31.64 4.01 2.65
C GLY A 191 30.56 2.93 2.60
N GLY A 192 30.51 2.14 1.52
CA GLY A 192 29.41 1.23 1.19
C GLY A 192 29.13 0.13 2.23
N ALA A 193 30.11 -0.25 3.07
CA ALA A 193 29.95 -1.27 4.10
C ALA A 193 29.06 -0.81 5.28
N ALA A 194 29.03 0.50 5.59
CA ALA A 194 28.21 1.03 6.69
C ALA A 194 26.73 1.20 6.35
N LEU A 195 26.39 1.26 5.06
CA LEU A 195 25.02 1.46 4.58
C LEU A 195 24.08 0.26 4.84
N PHE A 196 24.62 -0.96 4.89
CA PHE A 196 23.87 -2.21 5.07
C PHE A 196 24.03 -2.84 6.46
N ASP A 197 24.69 -2.16 7.41
CA ASP A 197 24.76 -2.64 8.79
C ASP A 197 23.50 -2.23 9.56
N PHE A 198 22.48 -3.08 9.50
CA PHE A 198 21.22 -2.91 10.22
C PHE A 198 21.27 -3.39 11.69
N ARG A 199 22.36 -4.00 12.16
CA ARG A 199 22.47 -4.56 13.52
C ARG A 199 22.16 -3.54 14.62
N PRO A 200 22.64 -2.28 14.57
CA PRO A 200 22.30 -1.28 15.58
C PRO A 200 20.81 -0.87 15.56
N VAL A 201 20.20 -0.86 14.37
CA VAL A 201 18.76 -0.60 14.23
C VAL A 201 17.96 -1.71 14.90
N LEU A 202 18.31 -2.98 14.63
CA LEU A 202 17.63 -4.14 15.22
C LEU A 202 17.78 -4.21 16.75
N ARG A 203 18.81 -3.58 17.32
CA ARG A 203 19.01 -3.45 18.78
C ARG A 203 18.23 -2.29 19.40
N ASN A 204 17.77 -1.32 18.60
CA ASN A 204 16.96 -0.22 19.09
C ASN A 204 15.52 -0.70 19.31
N ARG A 205 15.20 -1.05 20.55
CA ARG A 205 13.89 -1.62 20.92
C ARG A 205 12.72 -0.71 20.60
N SER A 206 12.87 0.61 20.80
CA SER A 206 11.81 1.58 20.52
C SER A 206 11.53 1.68 19.01
N ALA A 207 12.56 1.84 18.18
CA ALA A 207 12.42 1.87 16.73
C ALA A 207 11.82 0.55 16.19
N MET A 208 12.29 -0.60 16.72
CA MET A 208 11.76 -1.91 16.34
C MET A 208 10.31 -2.13 16.78
N ALA A 209 9.87 -1.57 17.91
CA ALA A 209 8.48 -1.61 18.31
C ALA A 209 7.55 -0.98 17.26
N TYR A 210 7.93 0.19 16.75
CA TYR A 210 7.19 0.86 15.67
C TYR A 210 7.32 0.13 14.33
N ALA A 211 8.50 -0.40 14.01
CA ALA A 211 8.74 -1.09 12.75
C ALA A 211 7.96 -2.43 12.66
N VAL A 212 7.90 -3.21 13.74
CA VAL A 212 7.12 -4.45 13.80
C VAL A 212 5.62 -4.15 13.74
N ALA A 213 5.14 -3.16 14.50
CA ALA A 213 3.74 -2.75 14.43
C ALA A 213 3.36 -2.27 13.01
N TYR A 214 4.27 -1.59 12.30
CA TYR A 214 4.05 -1.21 10.90
C TYR A 214 4.01 -2.43 9.96
N GLY A 215 4.81 -3.46 10.22
CA GLY A 215 4.73 -4.74 9.50
C GLY A 215 3.34 -5.38 9.64
N VAL A 216 2.78 -5.38 10.86
CA VAL A 216 1.41 -5.86 11.13
C VAL A 216 0.37 -4.97 10.47
N HIS A 217 0.50 -3.65 10.60
CA HIS A 217 -0.37 -2.68 9.93
C HIS A 217 -0.45 -2.90 8.41
N THR A 218 0.69 -3.06 7.76
CA THR A 218 0.71 -3.27 6.30
C THR A 218 0.26 -4.67 5.90
N PHE A 219 0.44 -5.67 6.76
CA PHE A 219 -0.10 -7.02 6.58
C PHE A 219 -1.64 -6.95 6.50
N GLU A 220 -2.31 -6.36 7.48
CA GLU A 220 -3.77 -6.26 7.50
C GLU A 220 -4.30 -5.34 6.38
N MET A 221 -3.64 -4.20 6.18
CA MET A 221 -3.99 -3.24 5.13
C MET A 221 -3.98 -3.86 3.74
N SER A 222 -2.92 -4.60 3.40
CA SER A 222 -2.79 -5.23 2.08
C SER A 222 -3.68 -6.45 1.93
N ALA A 223 -3.91 -7.21 3.02
CA ALA A 223 -4.88 -8.30 3.05
C ALA A 223 -6.28 -7.78 2.73
N LEU A 224 -6.74 -6.72 3.42
CA LEU A 224 -8.03 -6.13 3.14
C LEU A 224 -8.11 -5.54 1.72
N ARG A 225 -7.12 -4.74 1.30
CA ARG A 225 -7.09 -4.16 -0.06
C ARG A 225 -7.09 -5.22 -1.16
N GLY A 226 -6.41 -6.33 -0.94
CA GLY A 226 -6.32 -7.41 -1.90
C GLY A 226 -7.62 -8.19 -2.07
N TRP A 227 -8.38 -8.31 -0.98
CA TRP A 227 -9.52 -9.24 -0.93
C TRP A 227 -10.88 -8.59 -0.75
N VAL A 228 -10.95 -7.28 -0.46
CA VAL A 228 -12.23 -6.60 -0.16
C VAL A 228 -13.26 -6.72 -1.28
N VAL A 229 -12.84 -6.62 -2.54
CA VAL A 229 -13.75 -6.74 -3.69
C VAL A 229 -14.28 -8.17 -3.82
N ALA A 230 -13.40 -9.17 -3.66
CA ALA A 230 -13.80 -10.58 -3.69
C ALA A 230 -14.72 -10.94 -2.51
N PHE A 231 -14.43 -10.43 -1.30
CA PHE A 231 -15.29 -10.62 -0.13
C PHE A 231 -16.68 -10.02 -0.35
N LEU A 232 -16.76 -8.77 -0.77
CA LEU A 232 -18.04 -8.10 -1.01
C LEU A 232 -18.81 -8.73 -2.16
N ALA A 233 -18.14 -9.18 -3.23
CA ALA A 233 -18.77 -9.92 -4.31
C ALA A 233 -19.34 -11.26 -3.82
N TYR A 234 -18.58 -12.00 -3.01
CA TYR A 234 -19.05 -13.21 -2.36
C TYR A 234 -20.34 -12.96 -1.53
N VAL A 235 -20.35 -11.91 -0.70
CA VAL A 235 -21.51 -11.59 0.14
C VAL A 235 -22.72 -11.20 -0.71
N ALA A 236 -22.52 -10.39 -1.76
CA ALA A 236 -23.59 -9.99 -2.67
C ALA A 236 -24.24 -11.20 -3.36
N LEU A 237 -23.42 -12.11 -3.90
CA LEU A 237 -23.89 -13.34 -4.54
C LEU A 237 -24.60 -14.26 -3.55
N SER A 238 -24.04 -14.48 -2.37
CA SER A 238 -24.61 -15.37 -1.35
C SER A 238 -25.96 -14.85 -0.80
N ALA A 239 -26.14 -13.52 -0.76
CA ALA A 239 -27.37 -12.89 -0.32
C ALA A 239 -28.40 -12.68 -1.44
N GLY A 240 -28.07 -13.03 -2.70
CA GLY A 240 -28.90 -12.72 -3.87
C GLY A 240 -29.16 -11.23 -4.06
N THR A 241 -28.22 -10.37 -3.58
CA THR A 241 -28.40 -8.92 -3.55
C THR A 241 -27.88 -8.32 -4.85
N SER A 242 -28.78 -7.67 -5.61
CA SER A 242 -28.36 -6.76 -6.69
C SER A 242 -27.89 -5.44 -6.06
N THR A 243 -26.61 -5.12 -6.24
CA THR A 243 -26.05 -3.88 -5.71
C THR A 243 -26.21 -2.73 -6.71
N ALA A 244 -26.73 -1.60 -6.23
CA ALA A 244 -26.70 -0.37 -7.02
C ALA A 244 -25.24 0.04 -7.28
N ALA A 245 -24.97 0.74 -8.38
CA ALA A 245 -23.61 1.11 -8.80
C ALA A 245 -22.80 1.84 -7.71
N TRP A 246 -23.45 2.68 -6.90
CA TRP A 246 -22.81 3.41 -5.81
C TRP A 246 -22.46 2.53 -4.59
N LEU A 247 -22.99 1.29 -4.52
CA LEU A 247 -22.66 0.26 -3.54
C LEU A 247 -21.93 -0.94 -4.16
N ALA A 248 -21.54 -0.85 -5.42
CA ALA A 248 -20.74 -1.92 -6.04
C ALA A 248 -19.45 -2.18 -5.24
N PRO A 249 -18.92 -3.42 -5.18
CA PRO A 249 -17.75 -3.76 -4.40
C PRO A 249 -16.54 -2.84 -4.64
N ALA A 250 -16.28 -2.46 -5.89
CA ALA A 250 -15.19 -1.54 -6.23
C ALA A 250 -15.44 -0.10 -5.74
N THR A 251 -16.69 0.37 -5.71
CA THR A 251 -17.06 1.68 -5.16
C THR A 251 -16.85 1.70 -3.64
N VAL A 252 -17.26 0.63 -2.95
CA VAL A 252 -17.01 0.47 -1.51
C VAL A 252 -15.50 0.40 -1.23
N ALA A 253 -14.72 -0.31 -2.04
CA ALA A 253 -13.26 -0.36 -1.92
C ALA A 253 -12.62 1.03 -2.14
N THR A 254 -13.16 1.84 -3.04
CA THR A 254 -12.74 3.24 -3.24
C THR A 254 -13.04 4.09 -2.00
N ALA A 255 -14.25 4.01 -1.47
CA ALA A 255 -14.65 4.71 -0.24
C ALA A 255 -13.79 4.28 0.96
N MET A 256 -13.54 2.97 1.10
CA MET A 256 -12.64 2.39 2.09
C MET A 256 -11.24 3.02 2.04
N ALA A 257 -10.65 3.13 0.85
CA ALA A 257 -9.31 3.68 0.69
C ALA A 257 -9.26 5.20 0.93
N LEU A 258 -10.31 5.95 0.57
CA LEU A 258 -10.43 7.38 0.88
C LEU A 258 -10.57 7.62 2.39
N LEU A 259 -11.43 6.85 3.06
CA LEU A 259 -11.58 6.90 4.52
C LEU A 259 -10.26 6.55 5.23
N GLY A 260 -9.56 5.52 4.75
CA GLY A 260 -8.24 5.17 5.25
C GLY A 260 -7.22 6.29 5.09
N THR A 261 -7.20 6.95 3.94
CA THR A 261 -6.32 8.10 3.71
C THR A 261 -6.61 9.22 4.71
N TRP A 262 -7.89 9.56 4.90
CA TRP A 262 -8.31 10.56 5.89
C TRP A 262 -7.93 10.13 7.32
N ALA A 263 -8.15 8.86 7.70
CA ALA A 263 -7.83 8.33 9.01
C ALA A 263 -6.33 8.40 9.31
N SER A 264 -5.48 8.12 8.31
CA SER A 264 -4.01 8.21 8.45
C SER A 264 -3.54 9.62 8.79
N PHE A 265 -4.06 10.65 8.11
CA PHE A 265 -3.72 12.04 8.43
C PHE A 265 -4.25 12.47 9.80
N SER A 266 -5.52 12.19 10.09
CA SER A 266 -6.16 12.53 11.37
C SER A 266 -5.51 11.81 12.55
N GLY A 267 -5.12 10.56 12.35
CA GLY A 267 -4.51 9.72 13.39
C GLY A 267 -3.17 10.26 13.87
N ASN A 268 -2.36 10.84 12.99
CA ASN A 268 -1.10 11.46 13.43
C ASN A 268 -1.35 12.66 14.34
N GLU A 269 -2.33 13.52 14.00
CA GLU A 269 -2.73 14.65 14.86
C GLU A 269 -3.28 14.18 16.21
N TRP A 270 -4.09 13.14 16.20
CA TRP A 270 -4.63 12.56 17.43
C TRP A 270 -3.55 11.90 18.27
N SER A 271 -2.51 11.31 17.66
CA SER A 271 -1.39 10.70 18.39
C SER A 271 -0.58 11.73 19.17
N ILE A 272 -0.42 12.93 18.62
CA ILE A 272 0.26 14.04 19.29
C ILE A 272 -0.58 14.53 20.49
N ARG A 273 -1.91 14.59 20.34
CA ARG A 273 -2.82 15.13 21.37
C ARG A 273 -3.14 14.15 22.48
N TRP A 274 -3.28 12.85 22.19
CA TRP A 274 -3.74 11.82 23.13
C TRP A 274 -2.63 10.86 23.58
N GLY A 275 -1.45 10.99 23.00
CA GLY A 275 -0.32 10.10 23.20
C GLY A 275 -0.28 8.97 22.16
N ARG A 276 0.86 8.85 21.51
CA ARG A 276 1.10 7.91 20.38
C ARG A 276 0.86 6.46 20.76
N LYS A 277 1.36 6.03 21.93
CA LYS A 277 1.17 4.64 22.42
C LYS A 277 -0.31 4.29 22.61
N ARG A 278 -1.09 5.24 23.13
CA ARG A 278 -2.53 5.05 23.35
C ARG A 278 -3.26 4.95 22.02
N LEU A 279 -2.97 5.85 21.08
CA LEU A 279 -3.60 5.81 19.76
C LEU A 279 -3.30 4.50 19.04
N ILE A 280 -2.03 4.06 18.98
CA ILE A 280 -1.65 2.79 18.34
C ILE A 280 -2.37 1.62 19.00
N ALA A 281 -2.48 1.60 20.35
CA ALA A 281 -3.21 0.56 21.05
C ALA A 281 -4.69 0.53 20.67
N VAL A 282 -5.35 1.68 20.61
CA VAL A 282 -6.77 1.78 20.20
C VAL A 282 -6.94 1.36 18.74
N ALA A 283 -6.05 1.79 17.85
CA ALA A 283 -6.08 1.42 16.44
C ALA A 283 -5.94 -0.10 16.26
N MET A 284 -4.91 -0.72 16.83
CA MET A 284 -4.67 -2.15 16.70
C MET A 284 -5.79 -2.99 17.33
N LEU A 285 -6.24 -2.66 18.55
CA LEU A 285 -7.33 -3.41 19.20
C LEU A 285 -8.65 -3.26 18.46
N GLY A 286 -8.99 -2.04 18.02
CA GLY A 286 -10.18 -1.78 17.23
C GLY A 286 -10.13 -2.50 15.87
N ALA A 287 -8.98 -2.47 15.18
CA ALA A 287 -8.79 -3.20 13.93
C ALA A 287 -8.94 -4.71 14.12
N GLY A 288 -8.35 -5.30 15.17
CA GLY A 288 -8.48 -6.72 15.47
C GLY A 288 -9.92 -7.15 15.76
N LEU A 289 -10.66 -6.35 16.54
CA LEU A 289 -12.08 -6.60 16.80
C LEU A 289 -12.93 -6.49 15.53
N LEU A 290 -12.64 -5.50 14.68
CA LEU A 290 -13.35 -5.32 13.42
C LEU A 290 -13.00 -6.40 12.40
N ALA A 291 -11.76 -6.89 12.36
CA ALA A 291 -11.40 -8.04 11.55
C ALA A 291 -12.24 -9.28 11.90
N LEU A 292 -12.38 -9.57 13.20
CA LEU A 292 -13.28 -10.64 13.67
C LEU A 292 -14.75 -10.36 13.29
N ALA A 293 -15.22 -9.13 13.50
CA ALA A 293 -16.60 -8.78 13.18
C ALA A 293 -16.90 -8.89 11.68
N VAL A 294 -15.99 -8.45 10.80
CA VAL A 294 -16.12 -8.61 9.34
C VAL A 294 -16.19 -10.09 8.96
N GLY A 295 -15.33 -10.93 9.53
CA GLY A 295 -15.33 -12.36 9.23
C GLY A 295 -16.58 -13.10 9.68
N LEU A 296 -17.05 -12.79 10.89
CA LEU A 296 -18.17 -13.52 11.51
C LEU A 296 -19.54 -12.96 11.11
N LEU A 297 -19.69 -11.64 11.09
CA LEU A 297 -20.98 -10.95 10.89
C LEU A 297 -21.16 -10.44 9.46
N GLY A 298 -20.06 -10.09 8.77
CA GLY A 298 -20.12 -9.55 7.41
C GLY A 298 -20.90 -10.44 6.43
N PRO A 299 -20.71 -11.78 6.41
CA PRO A 299 -21.46 -12.66 5.53
C PRO A 299 -22.98 -12.74 5.79
N SER A 300 -23.50 -12.06 6.82
CA SER A 300 -24.94 -12.05 7.11
C SER A 300 -25.75 -11.16 6.16
N SER A 301 -25.20 -10.05 5.71
CA SER A 301 -25.80 -9.17 4.71
C SER A 301 -24.77 -8.25 4.08
N TYR A 302 -25.05 -7.81 2.85
CA TYR A 302 -24.15 -6.88 2.12
C TYR A 302 -24.02 -5.53 2.83
N ALA A 303 -25.07 -5.01 3.40
CA ALA A 303 -25.04 -3.76 4.17
C ALA A 303 -24.13 -3.89 5.41
N MET A 304 -24.24 -4.99 6.16
CA MET A 304 -23.39 -5.28 7.32
C MET A 304 -21.92 -5.39 6.89
N ALA A 305 -21.61 -6.14 5.83
CA ALA A 305 -20.27 -6.28 5.30
C ALA A 305 -19.69 -4.91 4.92
N THR A 306 -20.45 -4.08 4.21
CA THR A 306 -20.04 -2.74 3.80
C THR A 306 -19.70 -1.85 5.01
N VAL A 307 -20.60 -1.75 5.98
CA VAL A 307 -20.40 -0.91 7.17
C VAL A 307 -19.17 -1.37 7.97
N LEU A 308 -19.03 -2.67 8.19
CA LEU A 308 -17.92 -3.23 8.96
C LEU A 308 -16.58 -3.05 8.22
N VAL A 309 -16.52 -3.22 6.90
CA VAL A 309 -15.33 -2.99 6.09
C VAL A 309 -14.91 -1.52 6.14
N LEU A 310 -15.84 -0.59 6.01
CA LEU A 310 -15.55 0.84 6.08
C LEU A 310 -15.07 1.25 7.48
N ALA A 311 -15.70 0.73 8.53
CA ALA A 311 -15.26 0.94 9.91
C ALA A 311 -13.85 0.34 10.15
N TRP A 312 -13.60 -0.88 9.66
CA TRP A 312 -12.29 -1.51 9.79
C TRP A 312 -11.20 -0.70 9.10
N ALA A 313 -11.46 -0.16 7.92
CA ALA A 313 -10.53 0.70 7.22
C ALA A 313 -10.09 1.90 8.06
N VAL A 314 -11.00 2.56 8.77
CA VAL A 314 -10.65 3.69 9.64
C VAL A 314 -9.63 3.26 10.69
N PHE A 315 -9.85 2.15 11.38
CA PHE A 315 -8.94 1.66 12.43
C PHE A 315 -7.61 1.17 11.87
N ILE A 316 -7.60 0.49 10.72
CA ILE A 316 -6.34 0.08 10.05
C ILE A 316 -5.43 1.29 9.83
N TRP A 317 -5.95 2.34 9.17
CA TRP A 317 -5.10 3.46 8.76
C TRP A 317 -4.83 4.48 9.87
N LEU A 318 -5.55 4.41 10.98
CA LEU A 318 -5.46 5.39 12.08
C LEU A 318 -4.05 5.53 12.66
N ASP A 319 -3.29 4.45 12.73
CA ASP A 319 -1.93 4.44 13.29
C ASP A 319 -0.81 4.59 12.24
N SER A 320 -1.11 4.49 10.94
CA SER A 320 -0.14 4.42 9.84
C SER A 320 0.93 5.52 9.90
N ALA A 321 0.51 6.79 9.90
CA ALA A 321 1.44 7.91 9.96
C ALA A 321 2.14 8.00 11.34
N SER A 322 1.46 7.59 12.41
CA SER A 322 2.00 7.56 13.77
C SER A 322 3.11 6.53 13.94
N LEU A 323 2.98 5.36 13.31
CA LEU A 323 4.00 4.30 13.31
C LEU A 323 5.26 4.76 12.57
N THR A 324 5.10 5.40 11.41
CA THR A 324 6.23 5.94 10.63
C THR A 324 6.94 7.07 11.38
N ALA A 325 6.19 8.01 11.95
CA ALA A 325 6.74 9.09 12.77
C ALA A 325 7.43 8.54 14.03
N GLY A 326 6.85 7.50 14.65
CA GLY A 326 7.42 6.80 15.80
C GLY A 326 8.77 6.17 15.48
N ALA A 327 8.89 5.45 14.37
CA ALA A 327 10.13 4.85 13.92
C ALA A 327 11.21 5.91 13.62
N ALA A 328 10.84 6.99 12.91
CA ALA A 328 11.75 8.08 12.58
C ALA A 328 12.23 8.86 13.81
N GLY A 329 11.33 9.10 14.78
CA GLY A 329 11.63 9.85 15.99
C GLY A 329 12.43 9.07 17.04
N SER A 330 12.29 7.73 17.05
CA SER A 330 13.06 6.83 17.92
C SER A 330 14.42 6.43 17.34
N ALA A 331 14.70 6.84 16.10
CA ALA A 331 15.95 6.51 15.42
C ALA A 331 17.13 7.28 15.99
N ASP A 332 18.29 6.63 16.09
CA ASP A 332 19.56 7.33 16.21
C ASP A 332 19.70 8.32 15.03
N PRO A 333 19.98 9.63 15.28
CA PRO A 333 20.10 10.63 14.22
C PRO A 333 21.08 10.22 13.11
N ALA A 334 22.20 9.56 13.46
CA ALA A 334 23.19 9.07 12.51
C ALA A 334 22.72 7.87 11.67
N ARG A 335 21.63 7.20 12.10
CA ARG A 335 21.11 5.96 11.50
C ARG A 335 19.63 6.05 11.12
N ARG A 336 19.06 7.25 11.07
CA ARG A 336 17.65 7.46 10.75
C ARG A 336 17.24 6.86 9.40
N GLY A 337 18.09 6.98 8.39
CA GLY A 337 17.87 6.37 7.08
C GLY A 337 17.79 4.85 7.15
N ALA A 338 18.73 4.20 7.85
CA ALA A 338 18.73 2.75 8.05
C ALA A 338 17.51 2.27 8.84
N THR A 339 17.07 3.04 9.86
CA THR A 339 15.85 2.74 10.62
C THR A 339 14.61 2.78 9.76
N LEU A 340 14.47 3.81 8.91
CA LEU A 340 13.34 3.92 7.98
C LEU A 340 13.39 2.84 6.89
N ALA A 341 14.58 2.40 6.48
CA ALA A 341 14.73 1.28 5.56
C ALA A 341 14.21 -0.03 6.18
N VAL A 342 14.60 -0.37 7.41
CA VAL A 342 14.11 -1.54 8.13
C VAL A 342 12.58 -1.46 8.34
N HIS A 343 12.08 -0.28 8.74
CA HIS A 343 10.65 -0.02 8.88
C HIS A 343 9.87 -0.29 7.57
N SER A 344 10.36 0.23 6.45
CA SER A 344 9.74 0.00 5.15
C SER A 344 9.85 -1.46 4.70
N MET A 345 10.99 -2.11 4.91
CA MET A 345 11.15 -3.53 4.53
C MET A 345 10.19 -4.43 5.30
N LEU A 346 10.05 -4.25 6.62
CA LEU A 346 9.08 -4.99 7.43
C LEU A 346 7.64 -4.68 7.00
N GLY A 347 7.35 -3.41 6.69
CA GLY A 347 6.06 -3.01 6.18
C GLY A 347 5.69 -3.74 4.90
N TYR A 348 6.49 -3.60 3.86
CA TYR A 348 6.16 -4.21 2.57
C TYR A 348 6.28 -5.75 2.57
N LEU A 349 7.08 -6.34 3.48
CA LEU A 349 7.05 -7.78 3.74
C LEU A 349 5.67 -8.20 4.28
N GLY A 350 5.11 -7.46 5.24
CA GLY A 350 3.72 -7.63 5.68
C GLY A 350 2.76 -7.51 4.50
N GLY A 351 2.98 -6.52 3.63
CA GLY A 351 2.20 -6.31 2.41
C GLY A 351 2.23 -7.51 1.44
N PHE A 352 3.35 -8.19 1.34
CA PHE A 352 3.46 -9.43 0.55
C PHE A 352 2.73 -10.60 1.21
N VAL A 353 2.97 -10.81 2.50
CA VAL A 353 2.46 -11.98 3.22
C VAL A 353 0.95 -11.90 3.45
N GLY A 354 0.39 -10.70 3.70
CA GLY A 354 -1.02 -10.54 4.06
C GLY A 354 -2.00 -11.10 3.02
N PRO A 355 -1.98 -10.65 1.77
CA PRO A 355 -2.88 -11.19 0.74
C PRO A 355 -2.67 -12.68 0.46
N PHE A 356 -1.42 -13.14 0.51
CA PHE A 356 -1.08 -14.55 0.34
C PHE A 356 -1.68 -15.42 1.45
N ALA A 357 -1.54 -14.98 2.71
CA ALA A 357 -2.07 -15.72 3.86
C ALA A 357 -3.60 -15.83 3.84
N VAL A 358 -4.31 -14.75 3.45
CA VAL A 358 -5.76 -14.81 3.26
C VAL A 358 -6.14 -15.87 2.23
N GLY A 359 -5.50 -15.85 1.06
CA GLY A 359 -5.78 -16.83 0.00
C GLY A 359 -5.49 -18.26 0.44
N TRP A 360 -4.37 -18.47 1.13
CA TRP A 360 -4.00 -19.78 1.64
C TRP A 360 -5.02 -20.32 2.67
N ILE A 361 -5.49 -19.47 3.58
CA ILE A 361 -6.49 -19.87 4.57
C ILE A 361 -7.84 -20.16 3.91
N LEU A 362 -8.23 -19.38 2.89
CA LEU A 362 -9.43 -19.65 2.11
C LEU A 362 -9.35 -21.05 1.46
N ASP A 363 -8.21 -21.42 0.86
CA ASP A 363 -8.03 -22.74 0.27
C ASP A 363 -8.10 -23.87 1.32
N LEU A 364 -7.43 -23.70 2.48
CA LEU A 364 -7.50 -24.64 3.59
C LEU A 364 -8.91 -24.82 4.16
N ALA A 365 -9.72 -23.78 4.10
CA ALA A 365 -11.12 -23.80 4.55
C ALA A 365 -12.10 -24.33 3.50
N GLY A 366 -11.63 -24.78 2.33
CA GLY A 366 -12.46 -25.27 1.24
C GLY A 366 -13.04 -24.19 0.32
N GLY A 367 -12.45 -23.01 0.28
CA GLY A 367 -12.80 -21.92 -0.61
C GLY A 367 -13.50 -20.74 0.05
N MET A 368 -14.08 -19.86 -0.78
CA MET A 368 -14.82 -18.67 -0.33
C MET A 368 -16.19 -19.09 0.24
N SER A 369 -16.24 -19.32 1.53
CA SER A 369 -17.42 -19.68 2.30
C SER A 369 -17.54 -18.82 3.55
N ARG A 370 -18.66 -18.90 4.29
CA ARG A 370 -18.78 -18.22 5.58
C ARG A 370 -17.66 -18.59 6.54
N LEU A 371 -17.33 -19.90 6.62
CA LEU A 371 -16.25 -20.39 7.45
C LEU A 371 -14.89 -19.90 6.91
N GLY A 372 -14.69 -19.97 5.58
CA GLY A 372 -13.45 -19.50 4.93
C GLY A 372 -13.16 -18.04 5.27
N TRP A 373 -14.13 -17.15 5.12
CA TRP A 373 -13.97 -15.74 5.44
C TRP A 373 -13.80 -15.47 6.95
N ALA A 374 -14.52 -16.21 7.80
CA ALA A 374 -14.34 -16.11 9.25
C ALA A 374 -12.93 -16.49 9.68
N LEU A 375 -12.37 -17.56 9.13
CA LEU A 375 -10.99 -17.99 9.40
C LEU A 375 -9.98 -17.01 8.76
N ALA A 376 -10.23 -16.59 7.53
CA ALA A 376 -9.35 -15.66 6.80
C ALA A 376 -9.21 -14.30 7.47
N PHE A 377 -10.29 -13.71 7.99
CA PHE A 377 -10.19 -12.45 8.73
C PHE A 377 -9.86 -12.68 10.22
N GLY A 378 -10.26 -13.82 10.78
CA GLY A 378 -9.88 -14.22 12.13
C GLY A 378 -8.38 -14.36 12.33
N HIS A 379 -7.66 -14.93 11.35
CA HIS A 379 -6.19 -15.01 11.45
C HIS A 379 -5.52 -13.63 11.43
N ILE A 380 -6.09 -12.65 10.70
CA ILE A 380 -5.59 -11.27 10.73
C ILE A 380 -5.69 -10.71 12.16
N ALA A 381 -6.83 -10.94 12.84
CA ALA A 381 -7.00 -10.53 14.23
C ALA A 381 -5.94 -11.18 15.17
N LEU A 382 -5.58 -12.44 14.92
CA LEU A 382 -4.51 -13.12 15.68
C LEU A 382 -3.14 -12.48 15.42
N VAL A 383 -2.82 -12.14 14.16
CA VAL A 383 -1.58 -11.45 13.80
C VAL A 383 -1.52 -10.07 14.45
N ILE A 384 -2.64 -9.32 14.46
CA ILE A 384 -2.74 -8.02 15.13
C ILE A 384 -2.51 -8.19 16.64
N ALA A 385 -3.15 -9.16 17.28
CA ALA A 385 -2.97 -9.43 18.72
C ALA A 385 -1.52 -9.78 19.07
N ALA A 386 -0.87 -10.62 18.27
CA ALA A 386 0.54 -10.96 18.42
C ALA A 386 1.44 -9.72 18.23
N GLY A 387 1.19 -8.93 17.19
CA GLY A 387 1.91 -7.69 16.92
C GLY A 387 1.74 -6.64 18.03
N PHE A 388 0.54 -6.50 18.55
CA PHE A 388 0.24 -5.63 19.68
C PHE A 388 1.01 -6.06 20.94
N TRP A 389 1.04 -7.36 21.23
CA TRP A 389 1.81 -7.91 22.34
C TRP A 389 3.31 -7.63 22.17
N VAL A 390 3.88 -7.86 20.97
CA VAL A 390 5.30 -7.57 20.68
C VAL A 390 5.58 -6.08 20.81
N HIS A 391 4.73 -5.20 20.26
CA HIS A 391 4.86 -3.74 20.37
C HIS A 391 4.95 -3.31 21.84
N ARG A 392 4.06 -3.82 22.68
CA ARG A 392 4.08 -3.51 24.11
C ARG A 392 5.32 -4.05 24.84
N ARG A 393 5.78 -5.25 24.50
CA ARG A 393 6.98 -5.88 25.09
C ARG A 393 8.28 -5.17 24.72
N LEU A 394 8.36 -4.64 23.52
CA LEU A 394 9.50 -3.84 23.08
C LEU A 394 9.54 -2.47 23.78
N GLY A 395 8.41 -1.97 24.26
CA GLY A 395 8.32 -0.76 25.07
C GLY A 395 8.72 0.51 24.30
N PRO A 396 7.94 0.91 23.29
CA PRO A 396 8.27 2.11 22.51
C PRO A 396 8.35 3.34 23.40
N GLU A 397 9.30 4.23 23.13
CA GLU A 397 9.43 5.50 23.82
C GLU A 397 8.41 6.52 23.29
N ALA A 398 7.99 7.48 24.13
CA ALA A 398 7.24 8.63 23.70
C ALA A 398 8.17 9.59 22.93
N LEU A 399 7.67 10.20 21.88
CA LEU A 399 8.44 11.19 21.14
C LEU A 399 8.37 12.56 21.82
N ALA A 400 9.40 13.38 21.58
CA ALA A 400 9.37 14.78 21.99
C ALA A 400 8.17 15.47 21.31
N GLY A 401 7.30 16.08 22.13
CA GLY A 401 6.07 16.74 21.68
C GLY A 401 4.80 15.88 21.75
N ASP A 402 4.90 14.56 21.94
CA ASP A 402 3.71 13.75 22.26
C ASP A 402 3.25 14.03 23.69
N ARG A 403 1.94 14.15 23.93
CA ARG A 403 1.42 14.19 25.30
C ARG A 403 1.66 12.84 25.98
N ALA A 404 2.09 12.90 27.24
CA ALA A 404 2.34 11.74 28.08
C ALA A 404 1.05 10.97 28.43
#